data_74ec72e6b54cfba041c9a4812cf3976a
#
_entry.id   74ec72e6b54cfba041c9a4812cf3976a
#
_cell.length_a   1.000
_cell.length_b   1.000
_cell.length_c   1.000
_cell.angle_alpha   90.00
_cell.angle_beta   90.00
_cell.angle_gamma   90.00
#
_symmetry.space_group_name_H-M   'P 1'
#
loop_
_entity.id
_entity.type
_entity.pdbx_description
1 polymer ?
#
loop_
_entity_poly.entity_id
_entity_poly.type
_entity_poly.pdbx_seq_one_letter_code
_entity_poly.pdbx_strand_id
1 'polypeptide(L)'
;IRDRYKEVYERCEAMRTQIADLEKSRAELTGIIARLEDEMKVAFATAFDAINENFGKTFAELFGGGSAEVSLTDPDNILESGIEIKAAPPGKIIKSLMQLSGGEQAFVGVALFFAILKVNPTPFCILDEIEAALDEVNVERLAQYIRRYADETQFIMITHRRGTMAAATRLYGVTMPEHGISKVPVSYTH
;
A
#
# COMPACT_ATOMS: atom_id res chain seq x y z
N ILE A 1 46.38 14.79 -50.22
CA ILE A 1 44.98 15.26 -50.38
C ILE A 1 44.07 14.04 -50.55
N ARG A 2 44.37 13.07 -51.38
CA ARG A 2 43.57 11.90 -51.69
C ARG A 2 43.38 10.97 -50.49
N ASP A 3 44.43 10.75 -49.69
CA ASP A 3 44.38 9.89 -48.50
C ASP A 3 43.50 10.50 -47.35
N ARG A 4 43.63 11.81 -47.18
CA ARG A 4 42.82 12.54 -46.20
C ARG A 4 41.33 12.56 -46.57
N TYR A 5 40.97 12.60 -47.84
CA TYR A 5 39.59 12.49 -48.31
C TYR A 5 39.04 11.10 -48.05
N LYS A 6 39.84 10.04 -48.31
CA LYS A 6 39.45 8.66 -48.05
C LYS A 6 39.18 8.41 -46.56
N GLU A 7 40.08 8.88 -45.71
CA GLU A 7 39.92 8.78 -44.24
C GLU A 7 38.64 9.47 -43.72
N VAL A 8 38.40 10.69 -44.22
CA VAL A 8 37.17 11.43 -43.86
C VAL A 8 35.92 10.73 -44.37
N TYR A 9 35.95 10.18 -45.57
CA TYR A 9 34.82 9.45 -46.14
C TYR A 9 34.50 8.18 -45.34
N GLU A 10 35.52 7.36 -45.05
CA GLU A 10 35.36 6.14 -44.24
C GLU A 10 34.81 6.46 -42.84
N ARG A 11 35.27 7.53 -42.22
CA ARG A 11 34.76 8.02 -40.95
C ARG A 11 33.31 8.47 -41.03
N CYS A 12 32.92 9.17 -42.10
CA CYS A 12 31.52 9.57 -42.32
C CYS A 12 30.58 8.36 -42.50
N GLU A 13 31.01 7.35 -43.27
CA GLU A 13 30.22 6.13 -43.44
C GLU A 13 30.09 5.34 -42.14
N ALA A 14 31.18 5.23 -41.38
CA ALA A 14 31.10 4.59 -40.04
C ALA A 14 30.16 5.33 -39.10
N MET A 15 30.17 6.68 -39.08
CA MET A 15 29.26 7.49 -38.29
C MET A 15 27.82 7.32 -38.75
N ARG A 16 27.53 7.26 -40.04
CA ARG A 16 26.18 7.02 -40.57
C ARG A 16 25.63 5.68 -40.13
N THR A 17 26.46 4.63 -40.17
CA THR A 17 26.08 3.31 -39.69
C THR A 17 25.75 3.33 -38.19
N GLN A 18 26.62 3.98 -37.39
CA GLN A 18 26.35 4.12 -35.92
C GLN A 18 25.06 4.89 -35.63
N ILE A 19 24.77 5.97 -36.37
CA ILE A 19 23.54 6.74 -36.23
C ILE A 19 22.32 5.86 -36.54
N ALA A 20 22.38 5.11 -37.66
CA ALA A 20 21.28 4.21 -38.03
C ALA A 20 21.02 3.11 -36.96
N ASP A 21 22.09 2.53 -36.39
CA ASP A 21 22.00 1.54 -35.34
C ASP A 21 21.40 2.15 -34.03
N LEU A 22 21.80 3.36 -33.67
CA LEU A 22 21.26 4.08 -32.52
C LEU A 22 19.79 4.46 -32.72
N GLU A 23 19.41 4.91 -33.91
CA GLU A 23 18.02 5.23 -34.25
C GLU A 23 17.13 3.97 -34.16
N LYS A 24 17.63 2.84 -34.65
CA LYS A 24 16.95 1.54 -34.53
C LYS A 24 16.78 1.13 -33.09
N SER A 25 17.86 1.17 -32.31
CA SER A 25 17.83 0.83 -30.88
C SER A 25 16.88 1.76 -30.11
N ARG A 26 16.85 3.04 -30.42
CA ARG A 26 15.91 4.00 -29.82
C ARG A 26 14.47 3.67 -30.14
N ALA A 27 14.16 3.30 -31.39
CA ALA A 27 12.81 2.91 -31.79
C ALA A 27 12.36 1.64 -31.08
N GLU A 28 13.23 0.64 -30.95
CA GLU A 28 12.98 -0.60 -30.23
C GLU A 28 12.68 -0.32 -28.74
N LEU A 29 13.52 0.48 -28.07
CA LEU A 29 13.31 0.87 -26.68
C LEU A 29 12.02 1.65 -26.47
N THR A 30 11.69 2.59 -27.36
CA THR A 30 10.43 3.33 -27.30
C THR A 30 9.21 2.40 -27.42
N GLY A 31 9.31 1.40 -28.30
CA GLY A 31 8.24 0.39 -28.42
C GLY A 31 8.09 -0.49 -27.17
N ILE A 32 9.20 -0.83 -26.52
CA ILE A 32 9.18 -1.57 -25.25
C ILE A 32 8.53 -0.73 -24.14
N ILE A 33 8.91 0.55 -24.02
CA ILE A 33 8.34 1.46 -23.02
C ILE A 33 6.82 1.57 -23.21
N ALA A 34 6.34 1.83 -24.42
CA ALA A 34 4.91 1.95 -24.69
C ALA A 34 4.13 0.68 -24.29
N ARG A 35 4.68 -0.49 -24.59
CA ARG A 35 4.06 -1.77 -24.20
C ARG A 35 4.02 -1.94 -22.68
N LEU A 36 5.11 -1.61 -21.98
CA LEU A 36 5.18 -1.67 -20.52
C LEU A 36 4.18 -0.70 -19.88
N GLU A 37 4.02 0.51 -20.40
CA GLU A 37 3.03 1.47 -19.93
C GLU A 37 1.61 0.94 -20.07
N ASP A 38 1.27 0.29 -21.17
CA ASP A 38 -0.05 -0.33 -21.37
C ASP A 38 -0.27 -1.50 -20.41
N GLU A 39 0.72 -2.38 -20.22
CA GLU A 39 0.66 -3.47 -19.24
C GLU A 39 0.49 -2.93 -17.81
N MET A 40 1.19 -1.86 -17.45
CA MET A 40 1.08 -1.19 -16.16
C MET A 40 -0.32 -0.60 -15.94
N LYS A 41 -0.92 0.04 -16.95
CA LYS A 41 -2.28 0.59 -16.86
C LYS A 41 -3.30 -0.50 -16.54
N VAL A 42 -3.23 -1.63 -17.24
CA VAL A 42 -4.15 -2.77 -17.02
C VAL A 42 -3.96 -3.35 -15.62
N ALA A 43 -2.70 -3.59 -15.21
CA ALA A 43 -2.39 -4.13 -13.89
C ALA A 43 -2.87 -3.19 -12.77
N PHE A 44 -2.62 -1.88 -12.93
CA PHE A 44 -3.06 -0.88 -11.98
C PHE A 44 -4.59 -0.81 -11.86
N ALA A 45 -5.32 -0.74 -12.99
CA ALA A 45 -6.77 -0.68 -12.97
C ALA A 45 -7.38 -1.90 -12.27
N THR A 46 -6.87 -3.10 -12.59
CA THR A 46 -7.34 -4.35 -11.95
C THR A 46 -7.09 -4.35 -10.44
N ALA A 47 -5.90 -3.94 -10.01
CA ALA A 47 -5.57 -3.87 -8.59
C ALA A 47 -6.38 -2.77 -7.87
N PHE A 48 -6.58 -1.62 -8.51
CA PHE A 48 -7.35 -0.51 -7.97
C PHE A 48 -8.81 -0.90 -7.72
N ASP A 49 -9.45 -1.56 -8.68
CA ASP A 49 -10.83 -2.04 -8.54
C ASP A 49 -10.95 -3.06 -7.41
N ALA A 50 -10.01 -4.00 -7.32
CA ALA A 50 -9.98 -5.00 -6.25
C ALA A 50 -9.76 -4.34 -4.86
N ILE A 51 -8.87 -3.34 -4.77
CA ILE A 51 -8.65 -2.59 -3.53
C ILE A 51 -9.92 -1.81 -3.15
N ASN A 52 -10.57 -1.14 -4.10
CA ASN A 52 -11.77 -0.37 -3.85
C ASN A 52 -12.92 -1.24 -3.32
N GLU A 53 -13.16 -2.39 -3.94
CA GLU A 53 -14.16 -3.36 -3.47
C GLU A 53 -13.86 -3.84 -2.05
N ASN A 54 -12.60 -4.25 -1.78
CA ASN A 54 -12.18 -4.69 -0.46
C ASN A 54 -12.22 -3.57 0.57
N PHE A 55 -11.93 -2.32 0.16
CA PHE A 55 -11.99 -1.17 1.05
C PHE A 55 -13.40 -0.91 1.56
N GLY A 56 -14.41 -0.93 0.69
CA GLY A 56 -15.81 -0.79 1.10
C GLY A 56 -16.23 -1.88 2.09
N LYS A 57 -15.85 -3.16 1.82
CA LYS A 57 -16.16 -4.29 2.71
C LYS A 57 -15.44 -4.17 4.06
N THR A 58 -14.14 -3.92 4.05
CA THR A 58 -13.31 -3.80 5.25
C THR A 58 -13.75 -2.62 6.12
N PHE A 59 -14.08 -1.49 5.49
CA PHE A 59 -14.61 -0.33 6.18
C PHE A 59 -15.93 -0.65 6.90
N ALA A 60 -16.87 -1.25 6.20
CA ALA A 60 -18.16 -1.63 6.80
C ALA A 60 -18.01 -2.62 7.97
N GLU A 61 -17.06 -3.56 7.88
CA GLU A 61 -16.75 -4.48 8.97
C GLU A 61 -16.16 -3.77 10.20
N LEU A 62 -15.19 -2.88 9.99
CA LEU A 62 -14.51 -2.18 11.09
C LEU A 62 -15.39 -1.12 11.74
N PHE A 63 -16.14 -0.34 10.96
CA PHE A 63 -17.02 0.70 11.50
C PHE A 63 -18.40 0.19 11.96
N GLY A 64 -18.73 -1.06 11.63
CA GLY A 64 -20.05 -1.62 11.90
C GLY A 64 -21.12 -1.08 10.96
N GLY A 65 -20.78 -0.77 9.73
CA GLY A 65 -21.61 -0.22 8.66
C GLY A 65 -20.99 1.01 7.99
N GLY A 66 -21.79 1.74 7.23
CA GLY A 66 -21.33 2.87 6.45
C GLY A 66 -20.81 2.48 5.07
N SER A 67 -20.13 3.40 4.39
CA SER A 67 -19.56 3.18 3.07
C SER A 67 -18.23 3.88 2.93
N ALA A 68 -17.33 3.28 2.16
CA ALA A 68 -16.06 3.89 1.77
C ALA A 68 -15.70 3.49 0.35
N GLU A 69 -15.07 4.41 -0.35
CA GLU A 69 -14.58 4.21 -1.72
C GLU A 69 -13.30 5.01 -1.97
N VAL A 70 -12.50 4.53 -2.90
CA VAL A 70 -11.40 5.27 -3.49
C VAL A 70 -11.75 5.60 -4.95
N SER A 71 -11.40 6.80 -5.41
CA SER A 71 -11.61 7.23 -6.78
C SER A 71 -10.37 7.93 -7.33
N LEU A 72 -10.16 7.82 -8.64
CA LEU A 72 -9.09 8.54 -9.33
C LEU A 72 -9.54 9.99 -9.58
N THR A 73 -8.63 10.94 -9.39
CA THR A 73 -8.88 12.36 -9.70
C THR A 73 -8.82 12.64 -11.20
N ASP A 74 -8.05 11.84 -11.94
CA ASP A 74 -7.92 11.90 -13.40
C ASP A 74 -7.99 10.49 -13.98
N PRO A 75 -9.20 9.99 -14.34
CA PRO A 75 -9.39 8.67 -14.89
C PRO A 75 -8.75 8.46 -16.27
N ASP A 76 -8.49 9.52 -17.02
CA ASP A 76 -7.89 9.43 -18.35
C ASP A 76 -6.37 9.20 -18.29
N ASN A 77 -5.72 9.62 -17.19
CA ASN A 77 -4.30 9.43 -16.95
C ASN A 77 -4.04 8.65 -15.65
N ILE A 78 -4.43 7.40 -15.64
CA ILE A 78 -4.48 6.56 -14.43
C ILE A 78 -3.14 6.37 -13.73
N LEU A 79 -2.00 6.41 -14.45
CA LEU A 79 -0.67 6.22 -13.86
C LEU A 79 -0.14 7.48 -13.15
N GLU A 80 -0.65 8.66 -13.51
CA GLU A 80 -0.27 9.94 -12.89
C GLU A 80 -1.40 10.53 -12.04
N SER A 81 -2.56 9.87 -12.01
CA SER A 81 -3.73 10.31 -11.28
C SER A 81 -3.49 10.34 -9.78
N GLY A 82 -4.02 11.35 -9.10
CA GLY A 82 -4.19 11.33 -7.65
C GLY A 82 -5.31 10.36 -7.25
N ILE A 83 -5.34 9.99 -5.98
CA ILE A 83 -6.39 9.15 -5.39
C ILE A 83 -7.16 9.97 -4.35
N GLU A 84 -8.47 10.03 -4.50
CA GLU A 84 -9.38 10.63 -3.53
C GLU A 84 -10.04 9.51 -2.71
N ILE A 85 -10.07 9.68 -1.38
CA ILE A 85 -10.71 8.75 -0.45
C ILE A 85 -12.00 9.38 0.05
N LYS A 86 -13.12 8.68 -0.12
CA LYS A 86 -14.42 9.04 0.43
C LYS A 86 -14.84 7.98 1.44
N ALA A 87 -15.25 8.41 2.63
CA ALA A 87 -15.68 7.53 3.70
C ALA A 87 -16.79 8.16 4.51
N ALA A 88 -17.86 7.42 4.72
CA ALA A 88 -19.03 7.83 5.49
C ALA A 88 -19.33 6.78 6.57
N PRO A 89 -18.89 7.00 7.82
CA PRO A 89 -19.27 6.16 8.96
C PRO A 89 -20.80 6.09 9.16
N PRO A 90 -21.30 5.07 9.84
CA PRO A 90 -22.75 4.90 10.07
C PRO A 90 -23.35 6.15 10.71
N GLY A 91 -24.50 6.60 10.17
CA GLY A 91 -25.25 7.75 10.69
C GLY A 91 -24.65 9.13 10.39
N LYS A 92 -23.57 9.21 9.60
CA LYS A 92 -22.95 10.48 9.17
C LYS A 92 -23.11 10.68 7.68
N ILE A 93 -23.47 11.91 7.28
CA ILE A 93 -23.42 12.35 5.88
C ILE A 93 -22.14 13.16 5.72
N ILE A 94 -21.10 12.53 5.14
CA ILE A 94 -19.77 13.13 5.01
C ILE A 94 -19.43 13.31 3.54
N LYS A 95 -18.91 14.50 3.22
CA LYS A 95 -18.48 14.87 1.87
C LYS A 95 -16.96 14.85 1.70
N SER A 96 -16.21 14.85 2.79
CA SER A 96 -14.74 14.88 2.79
C SER A 96 -14.16 14.23 4.05
N LEU A 97 -13.04 13.53 3.91
CA LEU A 97 -12.27 12.97 5.04
C LEU A 97 -11.94 14.00 6.13
N MET A 98 -11.75 15.26 5.74
CA MET A 98 -11.45 16.38 6.66
C MET A 98 -12.57 16.65 7.68
N GLN A 99 -13.79 16.13 7.45
CA GLN A 99 -14.93 16.26 8.38
C GLN A 99 -14.96 15.15 9.44
N LEU A 100 -14.10 14.15 9.32
CA LEU A 100 -13.93 13.10 10.30
C LEU A 100 -13.03 13.56 11.46
N SER A 101 -13.24 13.02 12.66
CA SER A 101 -12.29 13.18 13.75
C SER A 101 -10.95 12.53 13.43
N GLY A 102 -9.86 12.95 14.10
CA GLY A 102 -8.53 12.38 13.89
C GLY A 102 -8.49 10.85 14.07
N GLY A 103 -9.19 10.32 15.08
CA GLY A 103 -9.32 8.88 15.28
C GLY A 103 -10.08 8.17 14.17
N GLU A 104 -11.17 8.76 13.67
CA GLU A 104 -11.90 8.21 12.51
C GLU A 104 -11.06 8.23 11.24
N GLN A 105 -10.30 9.31 10.99
CA GLN A 105 -9.38 9.38 9.85
C GLN A 105 -8.30 8.28 9.94
N ALA A 106 -7.71 8.09 11.11
CA ALA A 106 -6.75 7.01 11.34
C ALA A 106 -7.38 5.64 11.08
N PHE A 107 -8.62 5.42 11.53
CA PHE A 107 -9.32 4.16 11.35
C PHE A 107 -9.71 3.90 9.89
N VAL A 108 -10.02 4.93 9.11
CA VAL A 108 -10.17 4.85 7.65
C VAL A 108 -8.86 4.42 6.99
N GLY A 109 -7.73 4.99 7.42
CA GLY A 109 -6.40 4.58 6.94
C GLY A 109 -6.10 3.11 7.23
N VAL A 110 -6.44 2.64 8.44
CA VAL A 110 -6.32 1.22 8.83
C VAL A 110 -7.21 0.33 7.94
N ALA A 111 -8.44 0.74 7.65
CA ALA A 111 -9.34 0.00 6.76
C ALA A 111 -8.77 -0.12 5.34
N LEU A 112 -8.22 0.95 4.81
CA LEU A 112 -7.57 0.94 3.49
C LEU A 112 -6.33 0.05 3.48
N PHE A 113 -5.50 0.11 4.52
CA PHE A 113 -4.33 -0.76 4.66
C PHE A 113 -4.72 -2.24 4.59
N PHE A 114 -5.74 -2.67 5.35
CA PHE A 114 -6.21 -4.05 5.31
C PHE A 114 -6.87 -4.42 3.98
N ALA A 115 -7.51 -3.47 3.28
CA ALA A 115 -8.03 -3.69 1.94
C ALA A 115 -6.91 -4.00 0.94
N ILE A 116 -5.79 -3.28 1.02
CA ILE A 116 -4.60 -3.53 0.20
C ILE A 116 -3.98 -4.89 0.55
N LEU A 117 -3.87 -5.22 1.84
CA LEU A 117 -3.33 -6.49 2.31
C LEU A 117 -4.15 -7.70 1.80
N LYS A 118 -5.48 -7.55 1.69
CA LYS A 118 -6.35 -8.59 1.10
C LYS A 118 -6.11 -8.83 -0.38
N VAL A 119 -5.75 -7.80 -1.14
CA VAL A 119 -5.45 -7.94 -2.57
C VAL A 119 -4.07 -8.55 -2.78
N ASN A 120 -3.12 -8.21 -1.92
CA ASN A 120 -1.75 -8.72 -1.96
C ASN A 120 -1.32 -9.26 -0.58
N PRO A 121 -1.80 -10.46 -0.20
CA PRO A 121 -1.54 -11.01 1.11
C PRO A 121 -0.06 -11.29 1.33
N THR A 122 0.42 -10.98 2.55
CA THR A 122 1.79 -11.23 2.99
C THR A 122 1.80 -12.36 4.02
N PRO A 123 2.85 -13.17 4.12
CA PRO A 123 2.92 -14.27 5.09
C PRO A 123 2.93 -13.77 6.54
N PHE A 124 3.45 -12.59 6.79
CA PHE A 124 3.40 -11.93 8.10
C PHE A 124 3.31 -10.41 7.95
N CYS A 125 2.79 -9.75 8.98
CA CYS A 125 2.65 -8.30 9.05
C CYS A 125 3.02 -7.80 10.45
N ILE A 126 3.89 -6.80 10.53
CA ILE A 126 4.28 -6.14 11.78
C ILE A 126 3.54 -4.81 11.87
N LEU A 127 2.78 -4.63 12.95
CA LEU A 127 1.96 -3.46 13.21
C LEU A 127 2.45 -2.79 14.51
N ASP A 128 2.95 -1.57 14.41
CA ASP A 128 3.51 -0.83 15.52
C ASP A 128 2.58 0.32 15.91
N GLU A 129 1.90 0.16 17.06
CA GLU A 129 0.97 1.13 17.66
C GLU A 129 -0.07 1.73 16.69
N ILE A 130 -0.53 0.98 15.70
CA ILE A 130 -1.47 1.48 14.67
C ILE A 130 -2.81 1.96 15.25
N GLU A 131 -3.14 1.50 16.47
CA GLU A 131 -4.34 1.85 17.21
C GLU A 131 -4.16 3.06 18.15
N ALA A 132 -3.00 3.72 18.17
CA ALA A 132 -2.70 4.79 19.11
C ALA A 132 -3.73 5.95 19.08
N ALA A 133 -4.24 6.29 17.90
CA ALA A 133 -5.23 7.34 17.70
C ALA A 133 -6.70 6.88 17.88
N LEU A 134 -6.94 5.58 18.11
CA LEU A 134 -8.28 4.99 18.20
C LEU A 134 -8.82 5.07 19.62
N ASP A 135 -10.14 5.20 19.73
CA ASP A 135 -10.86 5.02 21.00
C ASP A 135 -10.96 3.52 21.34
N GLU A 136 -11.35 3.22 22.59
CA GLU A 136 -11.42 1.86 23.13
C GLU A 136 -12.31 0.93 22.28
N VAL A 137 -13.47 1.43 21.81
CA VAL A 137 -14.41 0.65 21.00
C VAL A 137 -13.81 0.27 19.64
N ASN A 138 -13.11 1.20 19.00
CA ASN A 138 -12.47 0.96 17.73
C ASN A 138 -11.20 0.08 17.89
N VAL A 139 -10.48 0.16 19.00
CA VAL A 139 -9.39 -0.76 19.36
C VAL A 139 -9.92 -2.20 19.45
N GLU A 140 -11.05 -2.43 20.15
CA GLU A 140 -11.64 -3.77 20.24
C GLU A 140 -12.10 -4.30 18.89
N ARG A 141 -12.73 -3.46 18.06
CA ARG A 141 -13.14 -3.82 16.70
C ARG A 141 -11.96 -4.21 15.82
N LEU A 142 -10.88 -3.43 15.89
CA LEU A 142 -9.65 -3.72 15.18
C LEU A 142 -9.04 -5.05 15.62
N ALA A 143 -8.95 -5.28 16.93
CA ALA A 143 -8.40 -6.49 17.50
C ALA A 143 -9.20 -7.74 17.07
N GLN A 144 -10.54 -7.66 17.08
CA GLN A 144 -11.42 -8.73 16.60
C GLN A 144 -11.30 -8.95 15.09
N TYR A 145 -11.11 -7.88 14.33
CA TYR A 145 -10.88 -7.96 12.89
C TYR A 145 -9.58 -8.69 12.59
N ILE A 146 -8.47 -8.30 13.21
CA ILE A 146 -7.15 -8.94 13.05
C ILE A 146 -7.20 -10.41 13.43
N ARG A 147 -7.90 -10.76 14.53
CA ARG A 147 -8.04 -12.15 14.97
C ARG A 147 -8.70 -13.05 13.92
N ARG A 148 -9.68 -12.52 13.17
CA ARG A 148 -10.34 -13.27 12.08
C ARG A 148 -9.45 -13.53 10.89
N TYR A 149 -8.47 -12.65 10.62
CA TYR A 149 -7.52 -12.78 9.51
C TYR A 149 -6.19 -13.42 9.92
N ALA A 150 -6.01 -13.79 11.19
CA ALA A 150 -4.79 -14.40 11.70
C ALA A 150 -4.55 -15.84 11.20
N ASP A 151 -5.55 -16.48 10.60
CA ASP A 151 -5.40 -17.79 9.98
C ASP A 151 -4.67 -17.72 8.62
N GLU A 152 -4.76 -16.58 7.93
CA GLU A 152 -4.15 -16.36 6.61
C GLU A 152 -2.81 -15.62 6.68
N THR A 153 -2.67 -14.70 7.65
CA THR A 153 -1.48 -13.86 7.82
C THR A 153 -1.07 -13.84 9.30
N GLN A 154 0.20 -14.05 9.59
CA GLN A 154 0.72 -13.89 10.95
C GLN A 154 0.85 -12.41 11.30
N PHE A 155 0.09 -11.92 12.28
CA PHE A 155 0.22 -10.56 12.79
C PHE A 155 1.12 -10.50 14.01
N ILE A 156 2.09 -9.58 13.99
CA ILE A 156 2.97 -9.23 15.10
C ILE A 156 2.62 -7.79 15.48
N MET A 157 1.98 -7.62 16.64
CA MET A 157 1.54 -6.31 17.10
C MET A 157 2.40 -5.80 18.24
N ILE A 158 2.94 -4.60 18.09
CA ILE A 158 3.58 -3.84 19.17
C ILE A 158 2.51 -2.92 19.73
N THR A 159 2.15 -3.10 21.00
CA THR A 159 1.01 -2.38 21.59
C THR A 159 1.15 -2.23 23.11
N HIS A 160 0.55 -1.20 23.65
CA HIS A 160 0.30 -1.03 25.08
C HIS A 160 -1.21 -1.06 25.42
N ARG A 161 -2.09 -1.30 24.43
CA ARG A 161 -3.54 -1.32 24.59
C ARG A 161 -4.03 -2.67 25.07
N ARG A 162 -4.83 -2.70 26.15
CA ARG A 162 -5.36 -3.92 26.74
C ARG A 162 -6.30 -4.68 25.79
N GLY A 163 -7.12 -3.97 25.02
CA GLY A 163 -8.02 -4.57 24.04
C GLY A 163 -7.27 -5.39 22.97
N THR A 164 -6.18 -4.87 22.46
CA THR A 164 -5.31 -5.57 21.51
C THR A 164 -4.64 -6.78 22.15
N MET A 165 -4.10 -6.61 23.37
CA MET A 165 -3.45 -7.71 24.11
C MET A 165 -4.43 -8.87 24.38
N ALA A 166 -5.68 -8.58 24.73
CA ALA A 166 -6.69 -9.60 25.03
C ALA A 166 -7.08 -10.45 23.79
N ALA A 167 -6.90 -9.92 22.58
CA ALA A 167 -7.19 -10.64 21.34
C ALA A 167 -6.01 -11.50 20.86
N ALA A 168 -4.81 -11.31 21.43
CA ALA A 168 -3.60 -12.01 20.98
C ALA A 168 -3.62 -13.48 21.44
N THR A 169 -3.14 -14.38 20.58
CA THR A 169 -2.93 -15.80 20.92
C THR A 169 -1.66 -16.02 21.73
N ARG A 170 -0.69 -15.10 21.61
CA ARG A 170 0.58 -15.14 22.35
C ARG A 170 1.04 -13.73 22.71
N LEU A 171 1.45 -13.56 23.95
CA LEU A 171 1.96 -12.28 24.45
C LEU A 171 3.43 -12.39 24.82
N TYR A 172 4.21 -11.41 24.40
CA TYR A 172 5.60 -11.22 24.79
C TYR A 172 5.73 -9.90 25.56
N GLY A 173 6.09 -9.97 26.83
CA GLY A 173 6.44 -8.77 27.59
C GLY A 173 7.87 -8.37 27.29
N VAL A 174 8.14 -7.09 27.08
CA VAL A 174 9.49 -6.54 26.94
C VAL A 174 9.73 -5.57 28.08
N THR A 175 10.77 -5.80 28.86
CA THR A 175 11.16 -4.93 29.98
C THR A 175 12.64 -4.54 29.88
N MET A 176 12.99 -3.46 30.54
CA MET A 176 14.38 -2.99 30.67
C MET A 176 14.77 -2.92 32.15
N PRO A 177 15.13 -4.07 32.77
CA PRO A 177 15.50 -4.11 34.18
C PRO A 177 16.82 -3.39 34.48
N GLU A 178 17.69 -3.28 33.48
CA GLU A 178 18.96 -2.53 33.55
C GLU A 178 19.00 -1.54 32.38
N HIS A 179 19.52 -0.34 32.63
CA HIS A 179 19.56 0.71 31.63
C HIS A 179 20.29 0.25 30.34
N GLY A 180 19.60 0.30 29.20
CA GLY A 180 20.13 -0.13 27.91
C GLY A 180 20.05 -1.64 27.61
N ILE A 181 19.52 -2.47 28.53
CA ILE A 181 19.42 -3.92 28.34
C ILE A 181 17.94 -4.36 28.40
N SER A 182 17.38 -4.71 27.25
CA SER A 182 16.03 -5.25 27.17
C SER A 182 16.01 -6.75 27.45
N LYS A 183 15.01 -7.19 28.22
CA LYS A 183 14.72 -8.62 28.46
C LYS A 183 13.28 -8.93 28.06
N VAL A 184 13.05 -10.15 27.58
CA VAL A 184 11.70 -10.69 27.30
C VAL A 184 11.35 -11.66 28.43
N PRO A 185 10.73 -11.21 29.53
CA PRO A 185 10.57 -12.02 30.74
C PRO A 185 9.48 -13.08 30.62
N VAL A 186 8.47 -12.93 29.74
CA VAL A 186 7.31 -13.82 29.75
C VAL A 186 6.68 -13.92 28.35
N SER A 187 6.31 -15.15 27.97
CA SER A 187 5.35 -15.40 26.91
C SER A 187 4.11 -16.06 27.53
N TYR A 188 2.93 -15.51 27.33
CA TYR A 188 1.67 -16.15 27.70
C TYR A 188 1.00 -16.67 26.43
N THR A 189 0.46 -17.91 26.53
CA THR A 189 -0.37 -18.52 25.50
C THR A 189 -1.79 -18.61 26.07
N HIS A 190 -2.75 -18.06 25.38
CA HIS A 190 -4.17 -18.20 25.71
C HIS A 190 -4.80 -19.35 24.94
#